data_17c0e82c6cd0e5b8fc19d9d8c08c5818
#
_entry.id   17c0e82c6cd0e5b8fc19d9d8c08c5818
#
_cell.length_a   1.000
_cell.length_b   1.000
_cell.length_c   1.000
_cell.angle_alpha   90.00
_cell.angle_beta   90.00
_cell.angle_gamma   90.00
#
_symmetry.space_group_name_H-M   'P 1'
#
loop_
_entity.id
_entity.type
_entity.pdbx_description
1 polymer ?
#
loop_
_entity_poly.entity_id
_entity_poly.type
_entity_poly.pdbx_seq_one_letter_code
_entity_poly.pdbx_strand_id
1 'polypeptide(L)'
;MSSYTEIDTALLDLDFTNPRIQNYLQNYPEESRSGELLAMLLGTGTDSCASLKESIKEHGGIINPIIVNHFPDGRYVVIEGNTRLQIYRDFIRDNVPGNWNKIRAIIYENLENNEMHSIRLQAHLVGPRDWDAYAKAKYLTFLSDEEKMPMKELLAYCGGSSNASEIRYMIQAYKDMRDIYAPLCEDDTQFDQKKFSGFVELQKKNVVESLQLHGYDKTDFAQWMVDEKFSRLEDVRRLPQILNSKRARQAFLKHDTAAAKKILEAEDITPDSLKNVTYEMLANELSKRMFDITHVEVLKLKTDAEYEEKLNALRKVVETVQSIVLDEIDGN
;
A
#
# COMPACT_ATOMS: atom_id res chain seq x y z
N MET A 1 -25.38 -22.78 -17.57
CA MET A 1 -24.99 -24.03 -16.86
C MET A 1 -23.47 -24.13 -16.84
N SER A 2 -22.87 -24.66 -15.78
CA SER A 2 -21.43 -24.88 -15.73
C SER A 2 -21.13 -26.38 -15.72
N SER A 3 -20.03 -26.82 -16.36
CA SER A 3 -19.57 -28.20 -16.37
C SER A 3 -18.11 -28.27 -15.86
N TYR A 4 -17.81 -29.24 -14.99
CA TYR A 4 -16.45 -29.54 -14.56
C TYR A 4 -15.86 -30.60 -15.48
N THR A 5 -14.71 -30.30 -16.09
CA THR A 5 -14.06 -31.20 -17.04
C THR A 5 -12.57 -30.93 -17.16
N GLU A 6 -11.86 -31.81 -17.89
CA GLU A 6 -10.52 -31.53 -18.38
C GLU A 6 -10.60 -31.09 -19.83
N ILE A 7 -9.99 -29.96 -20.17
CA ILE A 7 -9.98 -29.38 -21.51
C ILE A 7 -8.53 -29.32 -22.04
N ASP A 8 -8.37 -29.47 -23.33
CA ASP A 8 -7.06 -29.33 -24.00
C ASP A 8 -6.58 -27.87 -23.89
N THR A 9 -5.35 -27.69 -23.41
CA THR A 9 -4.73 -26.36 -23.26
C THR A 9 -4.54 -25.62 -24.56
N ALA A 10 -4.52 -26.34 -25.71
CA ALA A 10 -4.43 -25.75 -27.02
C ALA A 10 -5.75 -25.10 -27.50
N LEU A 11 -6.89 -25.52 -26.96
CA LEU A 11 -8.21 -24.95 -27.29
C LEU A 11 -8.54 -23.67 -26.51
N LEU A 12 -7.74 -23.31 -25.51
CA LEU A 12 -8.01 -22.22 -24.60
C LEU A 12 -7.35 -20.93 -25.07
N ASP A 13 -8.06 -19.82 -25.04
CA ASP A 13 -7.53 -18.49 -25.23
C ASP A 13 -7.29 -17.81 -23.88
N LEU A 14 -6.20 -17.04 -23.78
CA LEU A 14 -5.95 -16.16 -22.63
C LEU A 14 -6.85 -14.93 -22.73
N ASP A 15 -7.25 -14.41 -21.56
CA ASP A 15 -8.14 -13.25 -21.47
C ASP A 15 -7.39 -11.93 -21.59
N PHE A 16 -7.50 -11.26 -22.74
CA PHE A 16 -6.94 -9.92 -22.98
C PHE A 16 -7.59 -8.83 -22.13
N THR A 17 -8.79 -9.07 -21.61
CA THR A 17 -9.49 -8.11 -20.73
C THR A 17 -9.15 -8.32 -19.26
N ASN A 18 -8.16 -9.17 -18.94
CA ASN A 18 -7.72 -9.42 -17.58
C ASN A 18 -7.12 -8.16 -16.97
N PRO A 19 -7.72 -7.60 -15.89
CA PRO A 19 -7.27 -6.34 -15.28
C PRO A 19 -5.83 -6.37 -14.80
N ARG A 20 -5.31 -7.55 -14.40
CA ARG A 20 -3.93 -7.72 -13.90
C ARG A 20 -2.87 -7.33 -14.93
N ILE A 21 -3.14 -7.57 -16.20
CA ILE A 21 -2.20 -7.33 -17.29
C ILE A 21 -2.61 -6.15 -18.17
N GLN A 22 -3.82 -5.63 -18.02
CA GLN A 22 -4.28 -4.49 -18.81
C GLN A 22 -3.38 -3.25 -18.66
N ASN A 23 -2.81 -3.02 -17.49
CA ASN A 23 -1.87 -1.92 -17.28
C ASN A 23 -0.63 -2.02 -18.16
N TYR A 24 -0.16 -3.25 -18.38
CA TYR A 24 0.99 -3.50 -19.26
C TYR A 24 0.59 -3.45 -20.74
N LEU A 25 -0.61 -3.93 -21.05
CA LEU A 25 -1.14 -3.91 -22.44
C LEU A 25 -1.39 -2.49 -22.95
N GLN A 26 -1.62 -1.52 -22.08
CA GLN A 26 -1.79 -0.11 -22.48
C GLN A 26 -0.54 0.49 -23.12
N ASN A 27 0.64 -0.01 -22.76
CA ASN A 27 1.91 0.43 -23.32
C ASN A 27 2.21 -0.20 -24.71
N TYR A 28 1.32 -1.09 -25.20
CA TYR A 28 1.47 -1.74 -26.49
C TYR A 28 0.31 -1.38 -27.40
N PRO A 29 0.57 -0.99 -28.67
CA PRO A 29 -0.47 -0.78 -29.68
C PRO A 29 -1.38 -2.01 -29.81
N GLU A 30 -2.65 -1.83 -30.11
CA GLU A 30 -3.61 -2.96 -30.24
C GLU A 30 -3.15 -4.00 -31.26
N GLU A 31 -2.54 -3.56 -32.35
CA GLU A 31 -2.02 -4.41 -33.43
C GLU A 31 -0.86 -5.33 -32.96
N SER A 32 -0.15 -4.95 -31.90
CA SER A 32 0.95 -5.75 -31.33
C SER A 32 0.51 -6.63 -30.15
N ARG A 33 -0.75 -6.57 -29.73
CA ARG A 33 -1.29 -7.38 -28.64
C ARG A 33 -1.57 -8.79 -29.10
N SER A 34 -0.56 -9.62 -29.07
CA SER A 34 -0.64 -11.04 -29.44
C SER A 34 -0.81 -11.93 -28.20
N GLY A 35 -1.26 -13.18 -28.42
CA GLY A 35 -1.26 -14.20 -27.38
C GLY A 35 0.13 -14.45 -26.78
N GLU A 36 1.20 -14.27 -27.58
CA GLU A 36 2.59 -14.40 -27.14
C GLU A 36 3.00 -13.28 -26.19
N LEU A 37 2.60 -12.03 -26.46
CA LEU A 37 2.82 -10.90 -25.57
C LEU A 37 2.09 -11.14 -24.24
N LEU A 38 0.84 -11.58 -24.30
CA LEU A 38 0.06 -11.89 -23.10
C LEU A 38 0.70 -13.00 -22.29
N ALA A 39 1.20 -14.05 -22.94
CA ALA A 39 1.94 -15.13 -22.32
C ALA A 39 3.21 -14.63 -21.62
N MET A 40 3.95 -13.74 -22.27
CA MET A 40 5.14 -13.10 -21.69
C MET A 40 4.78 -12.26 -20.44
N LEU A 41 3.73 -11.46 -20.49
CA LEU A 41 3.27 -10.62 -19.37
C LEU A 41 2.78 -11.46 -18.19
N LEU A 42 2.14 -12.60 -18.42
CA LEU A 42 1.74 -13.54 -17.37
C LEU A 42 2.92 -14.34 -16.80
N GLY A 43 3.94 -14.58 -17.62
CA GLY A 43 5.16 -15.30 -17.25
C GLY A 43 6.24 -14.44 -16.62
N THR A 44 6.17 -13.11 -16.74
CA THR A 44 7.16 -12.20 -16.13
C THR A 44 7.07 -12.23 -14.62
N GLY A 45 7.97 -12.95 -14.07
CA GLY A 45 8.31 -13.36 -12.75
C GLY A 45 8.06 -12.38 -11.62
N THR A 46 7.19 -12.81 -10.76
CA THR A 46 7.30 -12.53 -9.35
C THR A 46 7.71 -13.85 -8.67
N ASP A 47 8.37 -13.80 -7.51
CA ASP A 47 8.67 -14.99 -6.68
C ASP A 47 7.40 -15.83 -6.45
N SER A 48 6.25 -15.22 -6.44
CA SER A 48 4.93 -15.84 -6.36
C SER A 48 4.58 -16.72 -7.56
N CYS A 49 5.01 -16.36 -8.77
CA CYS A 49 4.80 -17.20 -9.96
C CYS A 49 5.75 -18.40 -9.98
N ALA A 50 6.99 -18.23 -9.53
CA ALA A 50 7.96 -19.30 -9.39
C ALA A 50 7.47 -20.36 -8.38
N SER A 51 6.95 -19.94 -7.23
CA SER A 51 6.37 -20.82 -6.22
C SER A 51 5.14 -21.59 -6.74
N LEU A 52 4.28 -20.93 -7.53
CA LEU A 52 3.14 -21.59 -8.16
C LEU A 52 3.57 -22.63 -9.20
N LYS A 53 4.57 -22.28 -10.02
CA LYS A 53 5.13 -23.17 -11.05
C LYS A 53 5.69 -24.44 -10.40
N GLU A 54 6.46 -24.30 -9.31
CA GLU A 54 6.99 -25.46 -8.58
C GLU A 54 5.88 -26.31 -7.93
N SER A 55 4.91 -25.66 -7.29
CA SER A 55 3.77 -26.37 -6.69
C SER A 55 2.96 -27.17 -7.71
N ILE A 56 2.68 -26.62 -8.91
CA ILE A 56 1.97 -27.32 -9.97
C ILE A 56 2.78 -28.52 -10.47
N LYS A 57 4.09 -28.35 -10.62
CA LYS A 57 5.00 -29.42 -11.03
C LYS A 57 5.05 -30.57 -10.02
N GLU A 58 5.20 -30.26 -8.74
CA GLU A 58 5.27 -31.28 -7.68
C GLU A 58 3.96 -32.05 -7.51
N HIS A 59 2.81 -31.38 -7.61
CA HIS A 59 1.50 -32.04 -7.51
C HIS A 59 1.04 -32.70 -8.81
N GLY A 60 1.79 -32.56 -9.90
CA GLY A 60 1.43 -33.09 -11.22
C GLY A 60 0.17 -32.44 -11.81
N GLY A 61 -0.20 -31.23 -11.36
CA GLY A 61 -1.37 -30.51 -11.84
C GLY A 61 -1.86 -29.43 -10.89
N ILE A 62 -2.92 -28.72 -11.30
CA ILE A 62 -3.58 -27.70 -10.48
C ILE A 62 -4.58 -28.34 -9.51
N ILE A 63 -4.67 -27.81 -8.27
CA ILE A 63 -5.67 -28.20 -7.28
C ILE A 63 -7.01 -27.52 -7.60
N ASN A 64 -6.99 -26.20 -7.79
CA ASN A 64 -8.17 -25.42 -8.13
C ASN A 64 -8.31 -25.33 -9.65
N PRO A 65 -9.45 -25.72 -10.24
CA PRO A 65 -9.70 -25.63 -11.68
C PRO A 65 -9.65 -24.19 -12.15
N ILE A 66 -9.32 -24.00 -13.44
CA ILE A 66 -9.49 -22.71 -14.11
C ILE A 66 -10.97 -22.48 -14.44
N ILE A 67 -11.37 -21.21 -14.63
CA ILE A 67 -12.73 -20.85 -15.06
C ILE A 67 -12.68 -20.36 -16.49
N VAL A 68 -13.50 -20.97 -17.34
CA VAL A 68 -13.52 -20.75 -18.78
C VAL A 68 -14.93 -20.33 -19.21
N ASN A 69 -15.02 -19.34 -20.08
CA ASN A 69 -16.24 -19.00 -20.79
C ASN A 69 -16.18 -19.57 -22.21
N HIS A 70 -17.16 -20.36 -22.58
CA HIS A 70 -17.37 -20.83 -23.95
C HIS A 70 -18.33 -19.86 -24.65
N PHE A 71 -17.83 -19.15 -25.63
CA PHE A 71 -18.59 -18.16 -26.39
C PHE A 71 -19.37 -18.79 -27.56
N PRO A 72 -20.43 -18.15 -28.04
CA PRO A 72 -21.23 -18.65 -29.16
C PRO A 72 -20.45 -18.80 -30.48
N ASP A 73 -19.33 -18.11 -30.62
CA ASP A 73 -18.39 -18.21 -31.75
C ASP A 73 -17.44 -19.41 -31.66
N GLY A 74 -17.58 -20.24 -30.62
CA GLY A 74 -16.80 -21.45 -30.39
C GLY A 74 -15.49 -21.24 -29.63
N ARG A 75 -15.14 -20.01 -29.23
CA ARG A 75 -13.93 -19.72 -28.45
C ARG A 75 -14.09 -20.09 -26.98
N TYR A 76 -13.03 -20.66 -26.42
CA TYR A 76 -12.90 -20.94 -24.98
C TYR A 76 -11.91 -19.95 -24.36
N VAL A 77 -12.41 -18.96 -23.63
CA VAL A 77 -11.57 -17.91 -23.02
C VAL A 77 -11.46 -18.12 -21.52
N VAL A 78 -10.24 -18.10 -20.99
CA VAL A 78 -9.97 -18.29 -19.56
C VAL A 78 -10.26 -17.01 -18.78
N ILE A 79 -11.37 -16.98 -18.07
CA ILE A 79 -11.78 -15.82 -17.24
C ILE A 79 -10.94 -15.73 -15.98
N GLU A 80 -10.63 -16.90 -15.33
CA GLU A 80 -9.78 -17.00 -14.15
C GLU A 80 -8.81 -18.17 -14.28
N GLY A 81 -7.54 -17.93 -13.91
CA GLY A 81 -6.48 -18.94 -13.95
C GLY A 81 -5.54 -18.80 -15.16
N ASN A 82 -5.50 -17.63 -15.81
CA ASN A 82 -4.61 -17.36 -16.95
C ASN A 82 -3.14 -17.71 -16.66
N THR A 83 -2.62 -17.38 -15.48
CA THR A 83 -1.25 -17.76 -15.07
C THR A 83 -1.07 -19.28 -15.00
N ARG A 84 -2.09 -20.02 -14.52
CA ARG A 84 -2.05 -21.49 -14.44
C ARG A 84 -2.02 -22.12 -15.82
N LEU A 85 -2.84 -21.62 -16.76
CA LEU A 85 -2.81 -22.05 -18.15
C LEU A 85 -1.45 -21.77 -18.77
N GLN A 86 -0.89 -20.57 -18.55
CA GLN A 86 0.43 -20.21 -19.10
C GLN A 86 1.54 -21.13 -18.57
N ILE A 87 1.52 -21.48 -17.28
CA ILE A 87 2.47 -22.43 -16.68
C ILE A 87 2.40 -23.80 -17.38
N TYR A 88 1.20 -24.31 -17.69
CA TYR A 88 1.04 -25.56 -18.42
C TYR A 88 1.65 -25.47 -19.82
N ARG A 89 1.42 -24.37 -20.54
CA ARG A 89 2.03 -24.12 -21.87
C ARG A 89 3.55 -24.01 -21.78
N ASP A 90 4.08 -23.36 -20.75
CA ASP A 90 5.52 -23.31 -20.50
C ASP A 90 6.09 -24.70 -20.24
N PHE A 91 5.42 -25.54 -19.46
CA PHE A 91 5.85 -26.92 -19.24
C PHE A 91 5.86 -27.77 -20.51
N ILE A 92 4.87 -27.59 -21.40
CA ILE A 92 4.85 -28.24 -22.71
C ILE A 92 6.04 -27.77 -23.55
N ARG A 93 6.25 -26.45 -23.66
CA ARG A 93 7.36 -25.87 -24.44
C ARG A 93 8.72 -26.33 -23.92
N ASP A 94 8.88 -26.37 -22.60
CA ASP A 94 10.14 -26.69 -21.92
C ASP A 94 10.32 -28.22 -21.74
N ASN A 95 9.42 -29.04 -22.30
CA ASN A 95 9.41 -30.51 -22.21
C ASN A 95 9.51 -31.04 -20.77
N VAL A 96 8.84 -30.36 -19.83
CA VAL A 96 8.78 -30.81 -18.44
C VAL A 96 7.97 -32.12 -18.35
N PRO A 97 8.49 -33.19 -17.71
CA PRO A 97 7.74 -34.43 -17.55
C PRO A 97 6.40 -34.22 -16.83
N GLY A 98 5.30 -34.76 -17.41
CA GLY A 98 3.95 -34.66 -16.85
C GLY A 98 2.87 -34.61 -17.94
N ASN A 99 1.60 -34.57 -17.52
CA ASN A 99 0.47 -34.44 -18.42
C ASN A 99 -0.05 -32.99 -18.44
N TRP A 100 0.60 -32.14 -19.23
CA TRP A 100 0.30 -30.70 -19.29
C TRP A 100 -0.62 -30.33 -20.46
N ASN A 101 -0.97 -31.28 -21.34
CA ASN A 101 -1.85 -31.02 -22.49
C ASN A 101 -3.31 -30.81 -22.07
N LYS A 102 -3.71 -31.28 -20.90
CA LYS A 102 -5.08 -31.13 -20.39
C LYS A 102 -5.07 -30.44 -19.04
N ILE A 103 -5.97 -29.50 -18.85
CA ILE A 103 -6.12 -28.72 -17.61
C ILE A 103 -7.53 -28.84 -17.08
N ARG A 104 -7.67 -28.92 -15.77
CA ARG A 104 -8.99 -28.95 -15.09
C ARG A 104 -9.67 -27.61 -15.20
N ALA A 105 -10.91 -27.61 -15.67
CA ALA A 105 -11.68 -26.39 -15.92
C ALA A 105 -13.13 -26.51 -15.45
N ILE A 106 -13.70 -25.40 -15.03
CA ILE A 106 -15.15 -25.18 -14.93
C ILE A 106 -15.51 -24.34 -16.15
N ILE A 107 -16.27 -24.92 -17.07
CA ILE A 107 -16.71 -24.27 -18.30
C ILE A 107 -18.12 -23.73 -18.09
N TYR A 108 -18.28 -22.44 -18.32
CA TYR A 108 -19.55 -21.74 -18.39
C TYR A 108 -19.90 -21.49 -19.85
N GLU A 109 -21.19 -21.62 -20.18
CA GLU A 109 -21.71 -21.35 -21.50
C GLU A 109 -22.20 -19.91 -21.59
N ASN A 110 -21.59 -19.12 -22.43
CA ASN A 110 -22.02 -17.77 -22.81
C ASN A 110 -22.30 -16.85 -21.61
N LEU A 111 -21.32 -16.68 -20.73
CA LEU A 111 -21.42 -15.72 -19.63
C LEU A 111 -21.55 -14.29 -20.17
N GLU A 112 -22.45 -13.53 -19.60
CA GLU A 112 -22.53 -12.09 -19.83
C GLU A 112 -21.38 -11.34 -19.15
N ASN A 113 -21.13 -10.10 -19.60
CA ASN A 113 -20.03 -9.29 -19.06
C ASN A 113 -20.10 -9.14 -17.52
N ASN A 114 -21.29 -8.90 -16.98
CA ASN A 114 -21.47 -8.75 -15.53
C ASN A 114 -21.14 -10.03 -14.75
N GLU A 115 -21.45 -11.19 -15.31
CA GLU A 115 -21.12 -12.47 -14.69
C GLU A 115 -19.59 -12.74 -14.73
N MET A 116 -18.93 -12.41 -15.85
CA MET A 116 -17.48 -12.50 -15.95
C MET A 116 -16.79 -11.56 -14.96
N HIS A 117 -17.30 -10.33 -14.81
CA HIS A 117 -16.79 -9.38 -13.80
C HIS A 117 -16.98 -9.90 -12.38
N SER A 118 -18.14 -10.51 -12.09
CA SER A 118 -18.42 -11.13 -10.80
C SER A 118 -17.42 -12.24 -10.46
N ILE A 119 -17.16 -13.14 -11.41
CA ILE A 119 -16.18 -14.23 -11.25
C ILE A 119 -14.78 -13.68 -10.99
N ARG A 120 -14.35 -12.69 -11.77
CA ARG A 120 -13.03 -12.05 -11.58
C ARG A 120 -12.92 -11.38 -10.21
N LEU A 121 -13.95 -10.63 -9.79
CA LEU A 121 -13.98 -10.00 -8.48
C LEU A 121 -13.91 -11.03 -7.36
N GLN A 122 -14.75 -12.06 -7.41
CA GLN A 122 -14.76 -13.10 -6.39
C GLN A 122 -13.41 -13.83 -6.30
N ALA A 123 -12.80 -14.15 -7.43
CA ALA A 123 -11.53 -14.88 -7.47
C ALA A 123 -10.35 -14.06 -6.93
N HIS A 124 -10.37 -12.74 -7.12
CA HIS A 124 -9.23 -11.87 -6.84
C HIS A 124 -9.43 -10.91 -5.67
N LEU A 125 -10.66 -10.63 -5.25
CA LEU A 125 -10.96 -9.82 -4.08
C LEU A 125 -11.19 -10.63 -2.80
N VAL A 126 -11.58 -11.91 -2.95
CA VAL A 126 -11.91 -12.83 -1.85
C VAL A 126 -11.03 -14.09 -1.87
N GLY A 127 -10.26 -14.30 -2.94
CA GLY A 127 -9.42 -15.48 -3.16
C GLY A 127 -8.06 -15.42 -2.42
N PRO A 128 -7.30 -16.52 -2.42
CA PRO A 128 -6.02 -16.64 -1.70
C PRO A 128 -4.87 -15.80 -2.28
N ARG A 129 -5.09 -15.06 -3.36
CA ARG A 129 -4.12 -14.13 -3.98
C ARG A 129 -4.80 -12.82 -4.27
N ASP A 130 -4.53 -11.84 -3.41
CA ASP A 130 -4.99 -10.47 -3.62
C ASP A 130 -4.32 -9.84 -4.86
N TRP A 131 -5.10 -9.10 -5.61
CA TRP A 131 -4.53 -8.14 -6.55
C TRP A 131 -3.72 -7.09 -5.81
N ASP A 132 -2.70 -6.57 -6.45
CA ASP A 132 -2.10 -5.32 -6.05
C ASP A 132 -3.19 -4.26 -5.83
N ALA A 133 -3.06 -3.50 -4.75
CA ALA A 133 -4.08 -2.55 -4.30
C ALA A 133 -4.41 -1.49 -5.38
N TYR A 134 -3.41 -1.05 -6.16
CA TYR A 134 -3.60 -0.12 -7.27
C TYR A 134 -4.40 -0.76 -8.41
N ALA A 135 -4.06 -1.99 -8.81
CA ALA A 135 -4.77 -2.72 -9.86
C ALA A 135 -6.22 -3.01 -9.44
N LYS A 136 -6.46 -3.36 -8.16
CA LYS A 136 -7.79 -3.51 -7.57
C LYS A 136 -8.60 -2.22 -7.68
N ALA A 137 -8.02 -1.08 -7.29
CA ALA A 137 -8.67 0.22 -7.34
C ALA A 137 -9.00 0.66 -8.78
N LYS A 138 -8.09 0.40 -9.73
CA LYS A 138 -8.31 0.64 -11.15
C LYS A 138 -9.54 -0.12 -11.65
N TYR A 139 -9.64 -1.42 -11.32
CA TYR A 139 -10.76 -2.24 -11.75
C TYR A 139 -12.09 -1.82 -11.09
N LEU A 140 -12.06 -1.50 -9.80
CA LEU A 140 -13.24 -0.95 -9.10
C LEU A 140 -13.70 0.37 -9.74
N THR A 141 -12.76 1.21 -10.18
CA THR A 141 -13.08 2.46 -10.87
C THR A 141 -13.72 2.19 -12.23
N PHE A 142 -13.18 1.24 -13.01
CA PHE A 142 -13.77 0.81 -14.28
C PHE A 142 -15.22 0.32 -14.08
N LEU A 143 -15.45 -0.56 -13.11
CA LEU A 143 -16.79 -1.08 -12.84
C LEU A 143 -17.75 0.01 -12.40
N SER A 144 -17.30 0.99 -11.60
CA SER A 144 -18.10 2.11 -11.13
C SER A 144 -18.42 3.11 -12.26
N ASP A 145 -17.40 3.48 -13.03
CA ASP A 145 -17.49 4.62 -13.94
C ASP A 145 -17.91 4.21 -15.36
N GLU A 146 -17.42 3.08 -15.88
CA GLU A 146 -17.73 2.60 -17.24
C GLU A 146 -18.92 1.66 -17.23
N GLU A 147 -18.89 0.61 -16.40
CA GLU A 147 -19.98 -0.39 -16.32
C GLU A 147 -21.17 0.10 -15.47
N LYS A 148 -21.07 1.29 -14.83
CA LYS A 148 -22.13 1.89 -13.98
C LYS A 148 -22.63 0.98 -12.87
N MET A 149 -21.77 0.08 -12.37
CA MET A 149 -22.12 -0.88 -11.33
C MET A 149 -22.47 -0.17 -10.03
N PRO A 150 -23.64 -0.42 -9.42
CA PRO A 150 -24.04 0.21 -8.17
C PRO A 150 -23.09 -0.16 -7.01
N MET A 151 -22.85 0.77 -6.08
CA MET A 151 -21.99 0.53 -4.90
C MET A 151 -22.42 -0.70 -4.09
N LYS A 152 -23.71 -0.99 -4.01
CA LYS A 152 -24.24 -2.17 -3.32
C LYS A 152 -23.73 -3.48 -3.95
N GLU A 153 -23.63 -3.54 -5.26
CA GLU A 153 -23.12 -4.70 -5.99
C GLU A 153 -21.60 -4.80 -5.84
N LEU A 154 -20.85 -3.67 -5.96
CA LEU A 154 -19.43 -3.62 -5.70
C LEU A 154 -19.08 -4.15 -4.30
N LEU A 155 -19.85 -3.77 -3.28
CA LEU A 155 -19.69 -4.28 -1.91
C LEU A 155 -19.94 -5.78 -1.80
N ALA A 156 -21.01 -6.28 -2.43
CA ALA A 156 -21.32 -7.71 -2.42
C ALA A 156 -20.20 -8.53 -3.05
N TYR A 157 -19.64 -8.06 -4.17
CA TYR A 157 -18.53 -8.72 -4.86
C TYR A 157 -17.18 -8.60 -4.11
N CYS A 158 -17.01 -7.59 -3.27
CA CYS A 158 -15.82 -7.47 -2.39
C CYS A 158 -15.88 -8.36 -1.14
N GLY A 159 -16.83 -9.30 -1.06
CA GLY A 159 -16.92 -10.29 0.01
C GLY A 159 -17.52 -9.77 1.32
N GLY A 160 -18.16 -8.59 1.31
CA GLY A 160 -18.88 -8.02 2.46
C GLY A 160 -17.99 -7.57 3.64
N SER A 161 -16.69 -7.81 3.59
CA SER A 161 -15.73 -7.37 4.62
C SER A 161 -15.27 -5.93 4.44
N SER A 162 -15.31 -5.41 3.21
CA SER A 162 -15.01 -4.01 2.91
C SER A 162 -16.22 -3.12 3.18
N ASN A 163 -16.00 -1.93 3.72
CA ASN A 163 -17.05 -0.95 3.86
C ASN A 163 -17.12 -0.03 2.61
N ALA A 164 -18.28 0.61 2.39
CA ALA A 164 -18.47 1.49 1.24
C ALA A 164 -17.50 2.67 1.19
N SER A 165 -17.02 3.12 2.34
CA SER A 165 -16.04 4.20 2.42
C SER A 165 -14.67 3.76 1.92
N GLU A 166 -14.24 2.54 2.23
CA GLU A 166 -12.97 1.99 1.73
C GLU A 166 -12.97 1.87 0.21
N ILE A 167 -14.05 1.35 -0.38
CA ILE A 167 -14.18 1.26 -1.83
C ILE A 167 -14.15 2.66 -2.47
N ARG A 168 -14.88 3.63 -1.90
CA ARG A 168 -14.84 5.02 -2.38
C ARG A 168 -13.44 5.63 -2.28
N TYR A 169 -12.72 5.37 -1.18
CA TYR A 169 -11.35 5.86 -1.01
C TYR A 169 -10.40 5.25 -2.03
N MET A 170 -10.52 3.94 -2.32
CA MET A 170 -9.70 3.30 -3.34
C MET A 170 -9.99 3.86 -4.74
N ILE A 171 -11.26 4.01 -5.11
CA ILE A 171 -11.67 4.60 -6.40
C ILE A 171 -11.14 6.03 -6.52
N GLN A 172 -11.33 6.86 -5.49
CA GLN A 172 -10.89 8.25 -5.53
C GLN A 172 -9.36 8.37 -5.53
N ALA A 173 -8.66 7.54 -4.76
CA ALA A 173 -7.21 7.50 -4.75
C ALA A 173 -6.63 7.13 -6.14
N TYR A 174 -7.26 6.18 -6.82
CA TYR A 174 -6.87 5.84 -8.20
C TYR A 174 -7.09 7.02 -9.15
N LYS A 175 -8.25 7.71 -9.06
CA LYS A 175 -8.53 8.90 -9.87
C LYS A 175 -7.52 10.02 -9.61
N ASP A 176 -7.22 10.30 -8.34
CA ASP A 176 -6.24 11.32 -7.96
C ASP A 176 -4.82 10.97 -8.48
N MET A 177 -4.44 9.69 -8.45
CA MET A 177 -3.16 9.27 -9.04
C MET A 177 -3.16 9.41 -10.56
N ARG A 178 -4.24 9.03 -11.24
CA ARG A 178 -4.34 9.12 -12.71
C ARG A 178 -4.40 10.57 -13.18
N ASP A 179 -5.25 11.40 -12.54
CA ASP A 179 -5.62 12.71 -13.06
C ASP A 179 -4.74 13.84 -12.50
N ILE A 180 -4.08 13.64 -11.36
CA ILE A 180 -3.28 14.67 -10.69
C ILE A 180 -1.80 14.25 -10.59
N TYR A 181 -1.51 13.04 -10.05
CA TYR A 181 -0.13 12.62 -9.80
C TYR A 181 0.61 12.24 -11.10
N ALA A 182 0.00 11.43 -11.96
CA ALA A 182 0.64 11.01 -13.21
C ALA A 182 1.06 12.18 -14.11
N PRO A 183 0.24 13.26 -14.28
CA PRO A 183 0.65 14.43 -15.06
C PRO A 183 1.82 15.24 -14.47
N LEU A 184 2.12 15.09 -13.18
CA LEU A 184 3.27 15.74 -12.53
C LEU A 184 4.56 14.92 -12.65
N CYS A 185 4.47 13.64 -13.04
CA CYS A 185 5.63 12.81 -13.30
C CYS A 185 6.25 13.18 -14.66
N GLU A 186 7.58 13.31 -14.71
CA GLU A 186 8.29 13.68 -15.95
C GLU A 186 8.23 12.57 -17.00
N ASP A 187 8.21 11.31 -16.53
CA ASP A 187 8.10 10.12 -17.38
C ASP A 187 7.45 8.95 -16.63
N ASP A 188 7.20 7.86 -17.36
CA ASP A 188 6.59 6.64 -16.82
C ASP A 188 7.44 5.97 -15.71
N THR A 189 8.73 6.27 -15.60
CA THR A 189 9.62 5.71 -14.56
C THR A 189 9.45 6.43 -13.23
N GLN A 190 8.99 7.68 -13.24
CA GLN A 190 8.67 8.46 -12.04
C GLN A 190 7.31 8.08 -11.44
N PHE A 191 6.40 7.55 -12.26
CA PHE A 191 5.09 7.10 -11.80
C PHE A 191 5.22 5.82 -10.96
N ASP A 192 5.15 5.94 -9.64
CA ASP A 192 5.26 4.81 -8.73
C ASP A 192 3.88 4.38 -8.17
N GLN A 193 3.39 3.23 -8.63
CA GLN A 193 2.13 2.63 -8.15
C GLN A 193 2.18 2.29 -6.65
N LYS A 194 3.35 2.07 -6.06
CA LYS A 194 3.51 1.80 -4.62
C LYS A 194 3.06 2.97 -3.76
N LYS A 195 3.05 4.21 -4.31
CA LYS A 195 2.54 5.40 -3.62
C LYS A 195 1.02 5.39 -3.41
N PHE A 196 0.30 4.43 -4.00
CA PHE A 196 -1.15 4.30 -3.92
C PHE A 196 -1.70 4.33 -2.48
N SER A 197 -1.06 3.66 -1.54
CA SER A 197 -1.50 3.66 -0.13
C SER A 197 -1.51 5.06 0.48
N GLY A 198 -0.59 5.95 0.10
CA GLY A 198 -0.58 7.34 0.51
C GLY A 198 -1.78 8.12 -0.04
N PHE A 199 -2.17 7.86 -1.30
CA PHE A 199 -3.37 8.45 -1.90
C PHE A 199 -4.67 7.92 -1.28
N VAL A 200 -4.70 6.68 -0.81
CA VAL A 200 -5.84 6.16 -0.02
C VAL A 200 -5.94 6.89 1.33
N GLU A 201 -4.82 7.09 2.03
CA GLU A 201 -4.78 7.84 3.27
C GLU A 201 -5.22 9.31 3.10
N LEU A 202 -4.89 9.92 1.95
CA LEU A 202 -5.34 11.27 1.59
C LEU A 202 -6.87 11.40 1.61
N GLN A 203 -7.62 10.34 1.24
CA GLN A 203 -9.09 10.42 1.17
C GLN A 203 -9.77 10.53 2.54
N LYS A 204 -9.04 10.35 3.63
CA LYS A 204 -9.60 10.50 4.97
C LYS A 204 -9.99 11.95 5.24
N LYS A 205 -11.20 12.13 5.76
CA LYS A 205 -11.82 13.44 5.98
C LYS A 205 -10.90 14.43 6.72
N ASN A 206 -10.29 13.98 7.81
CA ASN A 206 -9.38 14.82 8.61
C ASN A 206 -8.13 15.26 7.85
N VAL A 207 -7.65 14.47 6.89
CA VAL A 207 -6.48 14.84 6.07
C VAL A 207 -6.89 15.89 5.03
N VAL A 208 -7.98 15.64 4.30
CA VAL A 208 -8.51 16.59 3.29
C VAL A 208 -8.86 17.93 3.92
N GLU A 209 -9.60 17.94 5.04
CA GLU A 209 -9.97 19.16 5.76
C GLU A 209 -8.74 19.94 6.25
N SER A 210 -7.71 19.22 6.72
CA SER A 210 -6.48 19.87 7.17
C SER A 210 -5.70 20.52 6.02
N LEU A 211 -5.63 19.89 4.84
CA LEU A 211 -5.04 20.50 3.65
C LEU A 211 -5.75 21.82 3.31
N GLN A 212 -7.08 21.76 3.17
CA GLN A 212 -7.90 22.92 2.81
C GLN A 212 -7.79 24.06 3.83
N LEU A 213 -7.79 23.74 5.14
CA LEU A 213 -7.64 24.71 6.23
C LEU A 213 -6.33 25.51 6.12
N HIS A 214 -5.29 24.89 5.60
CA HIS A 214 -3.96 25.52 5.47
C HIS A 214 -3.69 26.05 4.05
N GLY A 215 -4.70 26.06 3.18
CA GLY A 215 -4.61 26.59 1.81
C GLY A 215 -3.90 25.67 0.82
N TYR A 216 -3.86 24.37 1.10
CA TYR A 216 -3.33 23.34 0.21
C TYR A 216 -4.45 22.51 -0.41
N ASP A 217 -4.15 21.89 -1.56
CA ASP A 217 -5.06 21.04 -2.26
C ASP A 217 -4.43 19.66 -2.61
N LYS A 218 -5.12 18.87 -3.41
CA LYS A 218 -4.64 17.56 -3.86
C LYS A 218 -3.46 17.67 -4.84
N THR A 219 -3.31 18.78 -5.52
CA THR A 219 -2.18 19.04 -6.42
C THR A 219 -0.90 19.27 -5.61
N ASP A 220 -0.98 20.05 -4.53
CA ASP A 220 0.12 20.23 -3.59
C ASP A 220 0.54 18.88 -3.00
N PHE A 221 -0.46 18.07 -2.56
CA PHE A 221 -0.17 16.73 -2.04
C PHE A 221 0.52 15.83 -3.07
N ALA A 222 0.04 15.82 -4.30
CA ALA A 222 0.64 15.04 -5.38
C ALA A 222 2.08 15.51 -5.69
N GLN A 223 2.32 16.83 -5.65
CA GLN A 223 3.67 17.38 -5.79
C GLN A 223 4.58 16.90 -4.63
N TRP A 224 4.09 16.89 -3.39
CA TRP A 224 4.86 16.34 -2.26
C TRP A 224 5.16 14.85 -2.39
N MET A 225 4.29 14.10 -3.08
CA MET A 225 4.57 12.71 -3.43
C MET A 225 5.65 12.58 -4.50
N VAL A 226 5.68 13.46 -5.51
CA VAL A 226 6.76 13.54 -6.50
C VAL A 226 8.08 13.89 -5.82
N ASP A 227 8.07 14.90 -4.94
CA ASP A 227 9.23 15.41 -4.20
C ASP A 227 9.71 14.49 -3.06
N GLU A 228 9.09 13.30 -2.90
CA GLU A 228 9.41 12.32 -1.85
C GLU A 228 9.38 12.87 -0.42
N LYS A 229 8.48 13.83 -0.14
CA LYS A 229 8.32 14.44 1.19
C LYS A 229 7.84 13.47 2.28
N PHE A 230 7.31 12.32 1.91
CA PHE A 230 6.84 11.31 2.85
C PHE A 230 7.88 10.22 3.05
N SER A 231 8.57 10.21 4.19
CA SER A 231 9.53 9.17 4.57
C SER A 231 8.88 7.77 4.64
N ARG A 232 7.60 7.72 5.00
CA ARG A 232 6.72 6.56 4.92
C ARG A 232 5.34 6.99 4.46
N LEU A 233 4.69 6.20 3.62
CA LEU A 233 3.35 6.54 3.09
C LEU A 233 2.27 6.62 4.17
N GLU A 234 2.42 5.87 5.27
CA GLU A 234 1.54 5.96 6.44
C GLU A 234 1.62 7.32 7.17
N ASP A 235 2.72 8.06 7.00
CA ASP A 235 2.91 9.37 7.61
C ASP A 235 1.94 10.44 7.06
N VAL A 236 1.24 10.16 5.95
CA VAL A 236 0.12 10.98 5.45
C VAL A 236 -0.93 11.20 6.55
N ARG A 237 -1.14 10.22 7.43
CA ARG A 237 -2.05 10.34 8.59
C ARG A 237 -1.63 11.43 9.58
N ARG A 238 -0.36 11.81 9.60
CA ARG A 238 0.22 12.83 10.46
C ARG A 238 0.09 14.26 9.89
N LEU A 239 -0.30 14.40 8.62
CA LEU A 239 -0.45 15.72 7.99
C LEU A 239 -1.30 16.70 8.83
N PRO A 240 -2.45 16.31 9.42
CA PRO A 240 -3.20 17.24 10.28
C PRO A 240 -2.38 17.81 11.44
N GLN A 241 -1.57 17.00 12.10
CA GLN A 241 -0.70 17.43 13.19
C GLN A 241 0.45 18.31 12.68
N ILE A 242 1.08 17.89 11.58
CA ILE A 242 2.20 18.60 10.95
C ILE A 242 1.77 19.99 10.47
N LEU A 243 0.62 20.08 9.78
CA LEU A 243 0.14 21.35 9.23
C LEU A 243 -0.35 22.32 10.31
N ASN A 244 -0.88 21.82 11.41
CA ASN A 244 -1.32 22.65 12.56
C ASN A 244 -0.14 23.29 13.32
N SER A 245 1.01 22.62 13.45
CA SER A 245 2.20 23.22 14.04
C SER A 245 2.95 24.06 13.01
N LYS A 246 3.11 25.37 13.27
CA LYS A 246 3.84 26.27 12.37
C LYS A 246 5.29 25.80 12.13
N ARG A 247 5.96 25.30 13.18
CA ARG A 247 7.36 24.85 13.10
C ARG A 247 7.47 23.52 12.35
N ALA A 248 6.59 22.55 12.67
CA ALA A 248 6.58 21.26 12.01
C ALA A 248 6.22 21.41 10.51
N ARG A 249 5.24 22.28 10.18
CA ARG A 249 4.88 22.58 8.79
C ARG A 249 6.05 23.17 8.01
N GLN A 250 6.79 24.12 8.58
CA GLN A 250 7.99 24.68 7.92
C GLN A 250 9.07 23.62 7.70
N ALA A 251 9.28 22.71 8.65
CA ALA A 251 10.24 21.62 8.51
C ALA A 251 9.79 20.62 7.44
N PHE A 252 8.51 20.27 7.39
CA PHE A 252 7.94 19.42 6.35
C PHE A 252 8.13 20.00 4.95
N LEU A 253 7.74 21.26 4.76
CA LEU A 253 7.84 21.92 3.45
C LEU A 253 9.30 22.06 2.98
N LYS A 254 10.21 22.33 3.92
CA LYS A 254 11.65 22.47 3.60
C LYS A 254 12.34 21.11 3.38
N HIS A 255 11.94 20.08 4.15
CA HIS A 255 12.58 18.77 4.15
C HIS A 255 11.55 17.67 3.87
N ASP A 256 11.06 17.00 4.93
CA ASP A 256 10.18 15.84 4.84
C ASP A 256 9.36 15.61 6.14
N THR A 257 8.56 14.53 6.15
CA THR A 257 7.79 14.11 7.33
C THR A 257 8.67 13.70 8.51
N ALA A 258 9.88 13.17 8.28
CA ALA A 258 10.77 12.78 9.38
C ALA A 258 11.28 14.00 10.14
N ALA A 259 11.64 15.08 9.43
CA ALA A 259 12.03 16.35 10.07
C ALA A 259 10.87 16.99 10.84
N ALA A 260 9.66 16.96 10.30
CA ALA A 260 8.47 17.47 10.97
C ALA A 260 8.12 16.70 12.23
N LYS A 261 8.22 15.36 12.20
CA LYS A 261 7.94 14.50 13.36
C LYS A 261 8.87 14.78 14.53
N LYS A 262 10.16 15.00 14.29
CA LYS A 262 11.11 15.38 15.35
C LYS A 262 10.69 16.66 16.06
N ILE A 263 10.11 17.63 15.33
CA ILE A 263 9.63 18.88 15.92
C ILE A 263 8.36 18.62 16.73
N LEU A 264 7.40 17.83 16.22
CA LEU A 264 6.19 17.47 16.97
C LEU A 264 6.53 16.73 18.26
N GLU A 265 7.45 15.77 18.21
CA GLU A 265 7.92 15.04 19.41
C GLU A 265 8.56 15.99 20.43
N ALA A 266 9.29 17.01 19.98
CA ALA A 266 9.85 18.02 20.87
C ALA A 266 8.77 18.98 21.45
N GLU A 267 7.72 19.26 20.70
CA GLU A 267 6.57 20.09 21.15
C GLU A 267 5.63 19.34 22.10
N ASP A 268 5.52 18.01 21.97
CA ASP A 268 4.70 17.15 22.84
C ASP A 268 5.30 16.97 24.25
N ILE A 269 6.58 17.32 24.45
CA ILE A 269 7.20 17.33 25.80
C ILE A 269 6.76 18.60 26.52
N THR A 270 5.52 18.59 27.00
CA THR A 270 5.01 19.63 27.89
C THR A 270 5.35 19.29 29.35
N PRO A 271 5.49 20.29 30.25
CA PRO A 271 5.65 20.02 31.69
C PRO A 271 4.54 19.11 32.24
N ASP A 272 3.33 19.15 31.65
CA ASP A 272 2.21 18.30 32.06
C ASP A 272 2.39 16.83 31.62
N SER A 273 3.05 16.55 30.50
CA SER A 273 3.34 15.17 30.07
C SER A 273 4.39 14.51 30.99
N LEU A 274 5.22 15.29 31.67
CA LEU A 274 6.24 14.80 32.60
C LEU A 274 5.69 14.52 34.00
N LYS A 275 4.49 15.02 34.37
CA LYS A 275 3.90 14.81 35.68
C LYS A 275 3.63 13.35 36.05
N ASN A 276 3.40 12.50 35.05
CA ASN A 276 3.09 11.08 35.24
C ASN A 276 4.30 10.17 35.04
N VAL A 277 5.48 10.73 34.75
CA VAL A 277 6.72 9.96 34.58
C VAL A 277 7.40 9.82 35.91
N THR A 278 7.80 8.59 36.28
CA THR A 278 8.47 8.36 37.58
C THR A 278 9.84 9.04 37.60
N TYR A 279 10.26 9.44 38.81
CA TYR A 279 11.59 10.03 39.01
C TYR A 279 12.71 9.16 38.43
N GLU A 280 12.63 7.86 38.60
CA GLU A 280 13.61 6.88 38.06
C GLU A 280 13.71 6.95 36.54
N MET A 281 12.59 7.00 35.82
CA MET A 281 12.57 7.11 34.35
C MET A 281 13.15 8.44 33.88
N LEU A 282 12.83 9.55 34.58
CA LEU A 282 13.39 10.86 34.25
C LEU A 282 14.91 10.92 34.49
N ALA A 283 15.38 10.37 35.60
CA ALA A 283 16.80 10.30 35.91
C ALA A 283 17.59 9.46 34.93
N ASN A 284 17.06 8.30 34.54
CA ASN A 284 17.69 7.43 33.54
C ASN A 284 17.79 8.10 32.15
N GLU A 285 16.73 8.74 31.71
CA GLU A 285 16.73 9.42 30.41
C GLU A 285 17.64 10.66 30.43
N LEU A 286 17.63 11.43 31.50
CA LEU A 286 18.54 12.57 31.67
C LEU A 286 20.00 12.11 31.67
N SER A 287 20.33 11.05 32.40
CA SER A 287 21.68 10.50 32.47
C SER A 287 22.17 10.05 31.09
N LYS A 288 21.33 9.36 30.33
CA LYS A 288 21.61 8.98 28.93
C LYS A 288 21.96 10.17 28.05
N ARG A 289 21.09 11.20 28.08
CA ARG A 289 21.28 12.40 27.24
C ARG A 289 22.52 13.20 27.64
N MET A 290 22.81 13.27 28.93
CA MET A 290 24.04 13.93 29.43
C MET A 290 25.32 13.17 29.07
N PHE A 291 25.24 11.83 28.91
CA PHE A 291 26.36 11.02 28.45
C PHE A 291 26.67 11.24 26.96
N ASP A 292 25.64 11.47 26.17
CA ASP A 292 25.70 11.68 24.72
C ASP A 292 25.66 13.18 24.32
N ILE A 293 25.97 14.07 25.27
CA ILE A 293 25.88 15.52 25.06
C ILE A 293 26.77 15.99 23.92
N THR A 294 26.19 16.70 22.97
CA THR A 294 26.90 17.21 21.80
C THR A 294 27.71 18.48 22.13
N HIS A 295 28.75 18.74 21.34
CA HIS A 295 29.56 19.97 21.49
C HIS A 295 28.69 21.26 21.39
N VAL A 296 27.66 21.24 20.56
CA VAL A 296 26.72 22.37 20.41
C VAL A 296 25.91 22.59 21.69
N GLU A 297 25.47 21.54 22.36
CA GLU A 297 24.74 21.62 23.63
C GLU A 297 25.67 22.08 24.76
N VAL A 298 26.92 21.61 24.78
CA VAL A 298 27.94 22.11 25.74
C VAL A 298 28.19 23.60 25.56
N LEU A 299 28.21 24.10 24.33
CA LEU A 299 28.33 25.54 24.06
C LEU A 299 27.11 26.33 24.57
N LYS A 300 25.89 25.81 24.38
CA LYS A 300 24.68 26.43 24.94
C LYS A 300 24.71 26.49 26.48
N LEU A 301 25.15 25.41 27.14
CA LEU A 301 25.33 25.38 28.60
C LEU A 301 26.33 26.43 29.10
N LYS A 302 27.33 26.78 28.28
CA LYS A 302 28.33 27.81 28.66
C LYS A 302 27.90 29.25 28.35
N THR A 303 27.02 29.43 27.39
CA THR A 303 26.70 30.75 26.84
C THR A 303 25.28 31.24 27.12
N ASP A 304 24.38 30.32 27.50
CA ASP A 304 22.97 30.61 27.75
C ASP A 304 22.68 30.55 29.27
N ALA A 305 22.53 31.73 29.91
CA ALA A 305 22.30 31.85 31.34
C ALA A 305 21.03 31.11 31.81
N GLU A 306 20.01 30.98 30.95
CA GLU A 306 18.77 30.25 31.28
C GLU A 306 19.03 28.74 31.41
N TYR A 307 19.88 28.20 30.58
CA TYR A 307 20.31 26.78 30.62
C TYR A 307 21.15 26.49 31.87
N GLU A 308 22.06 27.41 32.22
CA GLU A 308 22.89 27.29 33.42
C GLU A 308 22.05 27.34 34.69
N GLU A 309 21.06 28.23 34.75
CA GLU A 309 20.15 28.35 35.90
C GLU A 309 19.32 27.09 36.12
N LYS A 310 18.76 26.52 35.05
CA LYS A 310 17.98 25.27 35.10
C LYS A 310 18.80 24.07 35.53
N LEU A 311 20.04 23.96 35.09
CA LEU A 311 20.97 22.91 35.54
C LEU A 311 21.38 23.05 36.99
N ASN A 312 21.62 24.26 37.43
CA ASN A 312 21.92 24.54 38.86
C ASN A 312 20.72 24.24 39.77
N ALA A 313 19.49 24.53 39.31
CA ALA A 313 18.28 24.15 40.01
C ALA A 313 18.13 22.63 40.11
N LEU A 314 18.37 21.90 39.01
CA LEU A 314 18.33 20.44 39.02
C LEU A 314 19.37 19.85 39.98
N ARG A 315 20.62 20.35 39.96
CA ARG A 315 21.68 19.93 40.89
C ARG A 315 21.26 20.08 42.34
N LYS A 316 20.69 21.23 42.70
CA LYS A 316 20.19 21.46 44.06
C LYS A 316 19.10 20.47 44.48
N VAL A 317 18.16 20.15 43.56
CA VAL A 317 17.11 19.16 43.84
C VAL A 317 17.73 17.77 44.09
N VAL A 318 18.67 17.34 43.25
CA VAL A 318 19.35 16.03 43.39
C VAL A 318 20.12 15.98 44.72
N GLU A 319 20.87 17.02 45.08
CA GLU A 319 21.60 17.12 46.36
C GLU A 319 20.66 17.07 47.56
N THR A 320 19.50 17.75 47.47
CA THR A 320 18.46 17.73 48.53
C THR A 320 17.86 16.34 48.72
N VAL A 321 17.51 15.66 47.62
CA VAL A 321 16.94 14.30 47.68
C VAL A 321 17.98 13.32 48.23
N GLN A 322 19.24 13.44 47.84
CA GLN A 322 20.33 12.62 48.39
C GLN A 322 20.50 12.80 49.87
N SER A 323 20.45 14.05 50.38
CA SER A 323 20.57 14.32 51.84
C SER A 323 19.39 13.69 52.62
N ILE A 324 18.15 13.82 52.13
CA ILE A 324 16.96 13.22 52.76
C ILE A 324 17.11 11.68 52.81
N VAL A 325 17.55 11.05 51.73
CA VAL A 325 17.70 9.58 51.66
C VAL A 325 18.82 9.11 52.61
N LEU A 326 19.93 9.86 52.72
CA LEU A 326 21.03 9.53 53.62
C LEU A 326 20.64 9.72 55.09
N ASP A 327 19.90 10.79 55.41
CA ASP A 327 19.41 11.05 56.77
C ASP A 327 18.41 9.97 57.24
N GLU A 328 17.61 9.38 56.35
CA GLU A 328 16.72 8.25 56.67
C GLU A 328 17.48 6.92 56.88
N ILE A 329 18.65 6.76 56.27
CA ILE A 329 19.48 5.53 56.40
C ILE A 329 20.27 5.57 57.72
N ASP A 330 20.71 6.75 58.16
CA ASP A 330 21.47 6.90 59.41
C ASP A 330 20.55 6.98 60.66
N GLY A 331 19.25 7.06 60.51
CA GLY A 331 18.24 7.15 61.58
C GLY A 331 17.58 5.83 62.01
N ASN A 332 18.05 4.66 61.55
CA ASN A 332 17.56 3.33 61.93
C ASN A 332 18.63 2.51 62.69
#